data_5ae36dedf6ef2bc1ee142519c97b8fd4
#
_entry.id   5ae36dedf6ef2bc1ee142519c97b8fd4
#
_cell.length_a   1.000
_cell.length_b   1.000
_cell.length_c   1.000
_cell.angle_alpha   90.00
_cell.angle_beta   90.00
_cell.angle_gamma   90.00
#
_symmetry.space_group_name_H-M   'P 1'
#
loop_
_entity.id
_entity.type
_entity.pdbx_description
1 polymer ?
#
loop_
_entity_poly.entity_id
_entity_poly.type
_entity_poly.pdbx_seq_one_letter_code
_entity_poly.pdbx_strand_id
1 'polypeptide(L)'
;MKIIGGVKAENGVSSKPSEEVKAEPEKIDFSNVKIEPLFEEEVDFDTFSKSDFRAVKVKECVAVPKSKKLLQFTLDDGTGIDRTILSGIHAYYEPEELVGKTLIAITNLPPRKMMGIESCGMLLSAVNNLKDSEDEELHLLSVNNYIYLFGGALAS
;
A
#
# COMPACT_ATOMS: atom_id res chain seq x y z
N MET A 1 19.90 -33.54 -22.34
CA MET A 1 19.70 -33.29 -21.90
C MET A 1 19.27 -33.21 -21.10
N LYS A 2 19.20 -33.28 -21.05
CA LYS A 2 18.80 -33.23 -20.30
C LYS A 2 18.41 -32.70 -19.39
N ILE A 3 18.45 -32.77 -19.51
CA ILE A 3 18.24 -32.28 -18.62
C ILE A 3 17.54 -31.95 -18.08
N ILE A 4 17.32 -32.16 -18.39
CA ILE A 4 16.79 -31.77 -18.00
C ILE A 4 16.24 -31.73 -17.22
N GLY A 5 16.36 -32.07 -17.25
CA GLY A 5 15.87 -31.93 -16.42
C GLY A 5 15.43 -31.72 -15.66
N GLY A 6 15.52 -31.76 -15.80
CA GLY A 6 15.09 -31.36 -15.01
C GLY A 6 14.45 -31.17 -14.44
N VAL A 7 14.39 -31.23 -14.80
CA VAL A 7 13.88 -30.85 -14.28
C VAL A 7 13.25 -30.88 -13.56
N LYS A 8 13.29 -31.21 -13.48
CA LYS A 8 12.69 -31.15 -12.94
C LYS A 8 12.24 -30.54 -12.09
N ALA A 9 12.36 -30.46 -12.18
CA ALA A 9 12.07 -29.85 -11.58
C ALA A 9 11.36 -29.69 -11.15
N GLU A 10 11.23 -29.94 -11.26
CA GLU A 10 10.55 -29.71 -11.03
C GLU A 10 9.89 -29.68 -10.25
N ASN A 11 10.06 -30.09 -10.18
CA ASN A 11 9.48 -30.08 -9.58
C ASN A 11 9.08 -29.53 -8.76
N GLY A 12 9.37 -29.40 -8.72
CA GLY A 12 9.09 -28.93 -7.99
C GLY A 12 8.33 -28.40 -7.56
N VAL A 13 8.19 -28.26 -7.79
CA VAL A 13 7.51 -27.69 -7.37
C VAL A 13 6.50 -28.00 -6.82
N SER A 14 6.54 -28.43 -6.94
CA SER A 14 5.62 -28.72 -6.50
C SER A 14 5.30 -28.45 -5.35
N SER A 15 5.43 -28.12 -5.19
CA SER A 15 5.21 -27.93 -4.17
C SER A 15 4.11 -27.78 -3.68
N LYS A 16 3.84 -28.01 -3.54
CA LYS A 16 2.90 -27.81 -3.17
C LYS A 16 2.55 -27.42 -2.15
N PRO A 17 2.32 -26.97 -2.06
CA PRO A 17 1.81 -26.24 -1.09
C PRO A 17 0.68 -26.70 -0.49
N SER A 18 0.69 -27.42 -0.41
CA SER A 18 -0.19 -28.08 0.06
C SER A 18 -0.85 -27.86 1.28
N GLU A 19 -0.39 -27.29 2.09
CA GLU A 19 -1.05 -27.08 3.29
C GLU A 19 -1.63 -25.75 3.30
N GLU A 20 -2.50 -25.51 2.41
CA GLU A 20 -3.41 -24.51 2.68
C GLU A 20 -4.15 -24.88 3.92
N VAL A 21 -3.74 -24.32 4.97
CA VAL A 21 -4.61 -24.18 6.11
C VAL A 21 -5.73 -23.30 5.61
N LYS A 22 -6.81 -23.93 5.24
CA LYS A 22 -8.04 -23.20 5.08
C LYS A 22 -8.41 -22.68 6.44
N ALA A 23 -7.92 -21.51 6.73
CA ALA A 23 -8.47 -20.76 7.83
C ALA A 23 -9.96 -20.60 7.51
N GLU A 24 -10.79 -21.01 8.44
CA GLU A 24 -12.19 -20.66 8.36
C GLU A 24 -12.28 -19.14 8.20
N PRO A 25 -13.15 -18.67 7.31
CA PRO A 25 -13.28 -17.24 7.15
C PRO A 25 -13.64 -16.63 8.50
N GLU A 26 -12.79 -15.77 8.97
CA GLU A 26 -13.06 -15.02 10.18
C GLU A 26 -14.38 -14.30 10.01
N LYS A 27 -15.25 -14.48 10.97
CA LYS A 27 -16.50 -13.73 11.00
C LYS A 27 -16.15 -12.29 11.22
N ILE A 28 -16.35 -11.49 10.19
CA ILE A 28 -16.09 -10.06 10.30
C ILE A 28 -17.19 -9.44 11.16
N ASP A 29 -16.80 -8.84 12.26
CA ASP A 29 -17.72 -8.16 13.16
C ASP A 29 -17.71 -6.65 12.88
N PHE A 30 -18.79 -6.15 12.30
CA PHE A 30 -18.96 -4.74 11.99
C PHE A 30 -19.68 -3.96 13.11
N SER A 31 -19.89 -4.57 14.27
CA SER A 31 -20.67 -3.94 15.34
C SER A 31 -20.11 -2.60 15.81
N ASN A 32 -18.80 -2.44 15.77
CA ASN A 32 -18.12 -1.24 16.23
C ASN A 32 -17.68 -0.30 15.12
N VAL A 33 -17.99 -0.63 13.87
CA VAL A 33 -17.59 0.16 12.72
C VAL A 33 -18.78 0.89 12.13
N LYS A 34 -18.57 2.17 11.82
CA LYS A 34 -19.56 2.96 11.11
C LYS A 34 -19.33 2.75 9.62
N ILE A 35 -20.21 2.01 8.99
CA ILE A 35 -20.11 1.75 7.55
C ILE A 35 -20.55 3.00 6.80
N GLU A 36 -19.68 3.52 5.96
CA GLU A 36 -19.99 4.67 5.13
C GLU A 36 -20.84 4.26 3.93
N PRO A 37 -21.77 5.10 3.49
CA PRO A 37 -22.55 4.81 2.30
C PRO A 37 -21.67 4.88 1.06
N LEU A 38 -22.05 4.13 0.05
CA LEU A 38 -21.37 4.22 -1.25
C LEU A 38 -21.62 5.60 -1.87
N PHE A 39 -20.69 6.04 -2.71
CA PHE A 39 -20.87 7.27 -3.47
C PHE A 39 -22.04 7.12 -4.45
N GLU A 40 -22.76 8.20 -4.67
CA GLU A 40 -23.91 8.19 -5.57
C GLU A 40 -23.49 8.18 -7.05
N GLU A 41 -22.36 8.79 -7.35
CA GLU A 41 -21.88 8.90 -8.72
C GLU A 41 -20.93 7.76 -9.08
N GLU A 42 -21.16 7.20 -10.25
CA GLU A 42 -20.27 6.20 -10.80
C GLU A 42 -19.10 6.86 -11.52
N VAL A 43 -17.94 6.26 -11.43
CA VAL A 43 -16.76 6.68 -12.19
C VAL A 43 -16.64 5.74 -13.38
N ASP A 44 -16.63 6.28 -14.59
CA ASP A 44 -16.45 5.48 -15.80
C ASP A 44 -15.01 4.95 -15.87
N PHE A 45 -14.84 3.83 -16.57
CA PHE A 45 -13.56 3.16 -16.67
C PHE A 45 -12.46 4.03 -17.28
N ASP A 46 -12.79 4.82 -18.29
CA ASP A 46 -11.79 5.67 -18.96
C ASP A 46 -11.24 6.74 -18.01
N THR A 47 -12.09 7.30 -17.17
CA THR A 47 -11.65 8.26 -16.15
C THR A 47 -10.80 7.58 -15.09
N PHE A 48 -11.25 6.45 -14.57
CA PHE A 48 -10.52 5.70 -13.55
C PHE A 48 -9.16 5.21 -14.06
N SER A 49 -9.09 4.75 -15.29
CA SER A 49 -7.86 4.22 -15.90
C SER A 49 -6.75 5.25 -16.08
N LYS A 50 -7.07 6.54 -15.94
CA LYS A 50 -6.05 7.61 -15.95
C LYS A 50 -5.26 7.66 -14.65
N SER A 51 -5.74 7.01 -13.61
CA SER A 51 -5.03 6.96 -12.32
C SER A 51 -3.89 5.94 -12.39
N ASP A 52 -2.69 6.38 -12.02
CA ASP A 52 -1.52 5.51 -12.03
C ASP A 52 -1.22 5.03 -10.61
N PHE A 53 -1.70 3.84 -10.28
CA PHE A 53 -1.43 3.19 -9.01
C PHE A 53 -0.19 2.30 -9.13
N ARG A 54 0.74 2.45 -8.19
CA ARG A 54 1.98 1.67 -8.19
C ARG A 54 2.30 1.08 -6.83
N ALA A 55 2.97 -0.07 -6.86
CA ALA A 55 3.64 -0.60 -5.71
C ALA A 55 4.95 0.18 -5.53
N VAL A 56 5.16 0.72 -4.35
CA VAL A 56 6.33 1.53 -4.01
C VAL A 56 6.98 1.00 -2.75
N LYS A 57 8.31 0.94 -2.73
CA LYS A 57 9.06 0.46 -1.57
C LYS A 57 9.54 1.61 -0.72
N VAL A 58 9.32 1.52 0.57
CA VAL A 58 9.77 2.53 1.52
C VAL A 58 11.27 2.36 1.77
N LYS A 59 12.05 3.31 1.29
CA LYS A 59 13.50 3.36 1.54
C LYS A 59 13.80 4.05 2.86
N GLU A 60 13.08 5.14 3.12
CA GLU A 60 13.19 5.91 4.35
C GLU A 60 11.83 6.43 4.76
N CYS A 61 11.64 6.60 6.04
CA CYS A 61 10.47 7.25 6.60
C CYS A 61 10.90 8.04 7.82
N VAL A 62 10.58 9.33 7.85
CA VAL A 62 10.95 10.20 8.96
C VAL A 62 9.78 11.10 9.35
N ALA A 63 9.71 11.44 10.63
CA ALA A 63 8.73 12.41 11.09
C ALA A 63 9.11 13.81 10.61
N VAL A 64 8.14 14.60 10.18
CA VAL A 64 8.36 15.97 9.76
C VAL A 64 8.48 16.86 11.02
N PRO A 65 9.64 17.51 11.24
CA PRO A 65 9.90 18.21 12.52
C PRO A 65 8.86 19.23 12.93
N LYS A 66 8.24 19.89 11.99
CA LYS A 66 7.27 20.96 12.26
C LYS A 66 5.83 20.47 12.28
N SER A 67 5.61 19.19 12.21
CA SER A 67 4.26 18.61 12.20
C SER A 67 4.20 17.39 13.10
N LYS A 68 3.15 17.32 13.91
CA LYS A 68 2.91 16.14 14.75
C LYS A 68 2.22 15.01 13.99
N LYS A 69 1.71 15.31 12.79
CA LYS A 69 0.87 14.38 12.02
C LYS A 69 1.56 13.79 10.82
N LEU A 70 2.56 14.49 10.26
CA LEU A 70 3.12 14.13 8.97
C LEU A 70 4.34 13.22 9.12
N LEU A 71 4.33 12.17 8.31
CA LEU A 71 5.52 11.38 7.99
C LEU A 71 5.94 11.69 6.56
N GLN A 72 7.26 11.79 6.36
CA GLN A 72 7.86 11.96 5.05
C GLN A 72 8.45 10.64 4.60
N PHE A 73 8.01 10.17 3.44
CA PHE A 73 8.46 8.93 2.84
C PHE A 73 9.41 9.21 1.69
N THR A 74 10.50 8.48 1.63
CA THR A 74 11.35 8.35 0.46
C THR A 74 11.10 6.98 -0.14
N LEU A 75 10.55 6.96 -1.35
CA LEU A 75 10.00 5.76 -1.96
C LEU A 75 10.73 5.42 -3.26
N ASP A 76 11.00 4.14 -3.45
CA ASP A 76 11.42 3.60 -4.72
C ASP A 76 10.17 3.18 -5.51
N ASP A 77 9.89 3.86 -6.59
CA ASP A 77 8.77 3.59 -7.48
C ASP A 77 9.16 2.85 -8.77
N GLY A 78 10.41 2.40 -8.83
CA GLY A 78 10.94 1.67 -9.97
C GLY A 78 11.46 2.55 -11.11
N THR A 79 11.38 3.87 -11.00
CA THR A 79 11.82 4.78 -12.07
C THR A 79 13.32 5.12 -12.00
N GLY A 80 13.97 4.76 -10.89
CA GLY A 80 15.36 5.13 -10.65
C GLY A 80 15.55 6.47 -9.97
N ILE A 81 14.48 7.20 -9.74
CA ILE A 81 14.46 8.48 -9.03
C ILE A 81 13.57 8.33 -7.82
N ASP A 82 14.10 8.63 -6.64
CA ASP A 82 13.31 8.53 -5.41
C ASP A 82 12.14 9.51 -5.40
N ARG A 83 11.00 9.02 -4.97
CA ARG A 83 9.77 9.79 -4.86
C ARG A 83 9.53 10.19 -3.41
N THR A 84 9.20 11.45 -3.17
CA THR A 84 8.83 11.92 -1.85
C THR A 84 7.31 12.04 -1.75
N ILE A 85 6.74 11.40 -0.72
CA ILE A 85 5.32 11.55 -0.37
C ILE A 85 5.22 11.88 1.10
N LEU A 86 4.37 12.86 1.45
CA LEU A 86 4.02 13.16 2.82
C LEU A 86 2.63 12.61 3.11
N SER A 87 2.48 12.00 4.28
CA SER A 87 1.19 11.44 4.71
C SER A 87 0.92 11.74 6.19
N GLY A 88 -0.31 12.10 6.51
CA GLY A 88 -0.73 12.46 7.85
C GLY A 88 -1.05 11.27 8.75
N ILE A 89 -0.17 10.30 8.81
CA ILE A 89 -0.43 9.02 9.48
C ILE A 89 0.46 8.74 10.70
N HIS A 90 1.18 9.74 11.19
CA HIS A 90 2.09 9.55 12.32
C HIS A 90 1.38 9.09 13.61
N ALA A 91 0.08 9.39 13.73
CA ALA A 91 -0.70 8.92 14.89
C ALA A 91 -0.92 7.39 14.87
N TYR A 92 -0.74 6.74 13.72
CA TYR A 92 -1.04 5.32 13.53
C TYR A 92 0.21 4.47 13.33
N TYR A 93 1.33 5.07 12.91
CA TYR A 93 2.55 4.33 12.57
C TYR A 93 3.79 5.07 13.05
N GLU A 94 4.75 4.30 13.57
CA GLU A 94 6.08 4.81 13.80
C GLU A 94 6.91 4.68 12.52
N PRO A 95 7.76 5.67 12.19
CA PRO A 95 8.55 5.63 10.96
C PRO A 95 9.35 4.35 10.77
N GLU A 96 9.94 3.85 11.86
CA GLU A 96 10.84 2.70 11.81
C GLU A 96 10.13 1.42 11.35
N GLU A 97 8.85 1.27 11.65
CA GLU A 97 8.13 0.06 11.28
C GLU A 97 7.73 0.03 9.80
N LEU A 98 7.82 1.16 9.12
CA LEU A 98 7.40 1.29 7.73
C LEU A 98 8.55 1.10 6.74
N VAL A 99 9.79 1.28 7.17
CA VAL A 99 10.95 1.12 6.28
C VAL A 99 11.04 -0.32 5.78
N GLY A 100 11.24 -0.48 4.49
CA GLY A 100 11.33 -1.79 3.83
C GLY A 100 9.99 -2.37 3.39
N LYS A 101 8.87 -1.78 3.78
CA LYS A 101 7.55 -2.23 3.35
C LYS A 101 7.27 -1.79 1.92
N THR A 102 6.46 -2.58 1.22
CA THR A 102 5.94 -2.23 -0.10
C THR A 102 4.50 -1.77 0.05
N LEU A 103 4.25 -0.53 -0.30
CA LEU A 103 2.96 0.13 -0.17
C LEU A 103 2.35 0.39 -1.54
N ILE A 104 1.11 0.85 -1.55
CA ILE A 104 0.43 1.25 -2.78
C ILE A 104 0.27 2.76 -2.79
N ALA A 105 0.67 3.39 -3.88
CA ALA A 105 0.54 4.84 -4.06
C ALA A 105 -0.10 5.17 -5.40
N ILE A 106 -0.85 6.28 -5.42
CA ILE A 106 -1.21 6.93 -6.68
C ILE A 106 -0.12 7.94 -6.98
N THR A 107 0.49 7.83 -8.17
CA THR A 107 1.73 8.53 -8.50
C THR A 107 1.55 9.72 -9.44
N ASN A 108 0.46 9.76 -10.18
CA ASN A 108 0.24 10.80 -11.17
C ASN A 108 -0.68 11.95 -10.70
N LEU A 109 -0.61 12.26 -9.42
CA LEU A 109 -1.23 13.47 -8.89
C LEU A 109 -0.27 14.66 -9.05
N PRO A 110 -0.80 15.88 -9.25
CA PRO A 110 0.06 17.07 -9.25
C PRO A 110 0.81 17.20 -7.92
N PRO A 111 2.07 17.60 -7.95
CA PRO A 111 2.84 17.80 -6.72
C PRO A 111 2.16 18.84 -5.81
N ARG A 112 2.17 18.55 -4.51
CA ARG A 112 1.57 19.42 -3.51
C ARG A 112 2.60 19.77 -2.44
N LYS A 113 2.76 21.05 -2.19
CA LYS A 113 3.70 21.52 -1.17
C LYS A 113 3.03 21.48 0.21
N MET A 114 3.66 20.78 1.15
CA MET A 114 3.20 20.66 2.53
C MET A 114 4.39 20.90 3.46
N MET A 115 4.26 21.88 4.37
CA MET A 115 5.35 22.25 5.29
C MET A 115 6.67 22.54 4.59
N GLY A 116 6.61 23.12 3.39
CA GLY A 116 7.78 23.45 2.59
C GLY A 116 8.36 22.29 1.78
N ILE A 117 7.79 21.10 1.91
CA ILE A 117 8.25 19.88 1.21
C ILE A 117 7.26 19.52 0.12
N GLU A 118 7.77 19.19 -1.06
CA GLU A 118 6.93 18.80 -2.17
C GLU A 118 6.56 17.32 -2.08
N SER A 119 5.26 17.04 -2.00
CA SER A 119 4.71 15.69 -1.97
C SER A 119 4.22 15.31 -3.36
N CYS A 120 4.73 14.21 -3.91
CA CYS A 120 4.49 13.77 -5.28
C CYS A 120 3.70 12.47 -5.32
N GLY A 121 2.45 12.52 -4.92
CA GLY A 121 1.54 11.39 -4.89
C GLY A 121 0.85 11.23 -3.55
N MET A 122 0.15 10.11 -3.40
CA MET A 122 -0.59 9.81 -2.18
C MET A 122 -0.53 8.31 -1.88
N LEU A 123 -0.21 7.95 -0.65
CA LEU A 123 -0.29 6.57 -0.19
C LEU A 123 -1.75 6.20 0.06
N LEU A 124 -2.12 4.97 -0.29
CA LEU A 124 -3.47 4.48 -0.07
C LEU A 124 -3.59 3.81 1.29
N SER A 125 -4.67 4.06 1.96
CA SER A 125 -4.99 3.45 3.24
C SER A 125 -6.48 3.12 3.33
N ALA A 126 -6.80 2.10 4.11
CA ALA A 126 -8.17 1.80 4.52
C ALA A 126 -8.41 2.49 5.85
N VAL A 127 -9.54 3.20 5.96
CA VAL A 127 -9.89 3.93 7.17
C VAL A 127 -11.27 3.50 7.63
N ASN A 128 -11.40 3.17 8.89
CA ASN A 128 -12.67 2.88 9.53
C ASN A 128 -12.95 3.91 10.61
N ASN A 129 -14.14 4.48 10.56
CA ASN A 129 -14.62 5.32 11.66
C ASN A 129 -15.29 4.43 12.69
N LEU A 130 -14.91 4.58 13.96
CA LEU A 130 -15.47 3.79 15.03
C LEU A 130 -16.77 4.41 15.53
N LYS A 131 -17.73 3.57 15.89
CA LYS A 131 -18.99 4.02 16.47
C LYS A 131 -18.75 4.60 17.85
N ASP A 132 -19.52 5.61 18.19
CA ASP A 132 -19.50 6.22 19.52
C ASP A 132 -18.14 6.84 19.91
N SER A 133 -17.30 7.13 18.93
CA SER A 133 -16.00 7.73 19.12
C SER A 133 -15.67 8.64 17.93
N GLU A 134 -14.78 9.58 18.14
CA GLU A 134 -14.16 10.34 17.05
C GLU A 134 -12.88 9.67 16.57
N ASP A 135 -12.58 8.49 17.09
CA ASP A 135 -11.38 7.76 16.73
C ASP A 135 -11.54 7.04 15.39
N GLU A 136 -10.44 6.95 14.68
CA GLU A 136 -10.35 6.25 13.41
C GLU A 136 -9.34 5.12 13.53
N GLU A 137 -9.60 4.05 12.81
CA GLU A 137 -8.62 2.99 12.53
C GLU A 137 -8.09 3.20 11.14
N LEU A 138 -6.78 3.20 10.98
CA LEU A 138 -6.17 3.39 9.67
C LEU A 138 -5.12 2.33 9.41
N HIS A 139 -5.21 1.70 8.24
CA HIS A 139 -4.27 0.69 7.77
C HIS A 139 -3.78 1.05 6.37
N LEU A 140 -2.48 1.17 6.19
CA LEU A 140 -1.89 1.35 4.88
C LEU A 140 -2.09 0.10 4.04
N LEU A 141 -2.40 0.27 2.75
CA LEU A 141 -2.42 -0.83 1.83
C LEU A 141 -0.98 -1.26 1.55
N SER A 142 -0.68 -2.51 1.79
CA SER A 142 0.66 -3.07 1.61
C SER A 142 0.61 -4.38 0.83
N VAL A 143 1.74 -4.71 0.20
CA VAL A 143 1.90 -5.96 -0.53
C VAL A 143 2.95 -6.78 0.19
N ASN A 144 2.59 -7.98 0.62
CA ASN A 144 3.47 -8.85 1.40
C ASN A 144 4.24 -9.82 0.51
N ASN A 145 5.49 -10.10 0.92
CA ASN A 145 6.31 -11.17 0.33
C ASN A 145 6.65 -11.04 -1.16
N TYR A 146 6.59 -9.84 -1.71
CA TYR A 146 6.86 -9.63 -3.13
C TYR A 146 8.03 -8.65 -3.32
N ILE A 147 9.23 -9.18 -3.31
CA ILE A 147 10.45 -8.36 -3.47
C ILE A 147 10.59 -7.82 -4.90
N TYR A 148 9.84 -8.37 -5.85
CA TYR A 148 9.93 -7.99 -7.25
C TYR A 148 8.79 -7.07 -7.73
N LEU A 149 7.89 -6.65 -6.83
CA LEU A 149 6.72 -5.89 -7.25
C LEU A 149 6.84 -4.38 -7.08
N PHE A 150 7.84 -3.88 -6.40
CA PHE A 150 7.97 -2.43 -6.26
C PHE A 150 8.24 -1.81 -7.65
N GLY A 151 7.58 -0.69 -7.92
CA GLY A 151 7.60 -0.08 -9.24
C GLY A 151 6.68 -0.74 -10.25
N GLY A 152 6.02 -1.84 -9.90
CA GLY A 152 5.04 -2.47 -10.76
C GLY A 152 3.71 -1.73 -10.76
N ALA A 153 3.11 -1.54 -11.93
CA ALA A 153 1.77 -1.01 -12.03
C ALA A 153 0.74 -2.04 -11.56
N LEU A 154 -0.33 -1.58 -10.95
CA LEU A 154 -1.41 -2.47 -10.57
C LEU A 154 -2.25 -2.82 -11.80
N ALA A 155 -2.58 -4.09 -11.95
CA ALA A 155 -3.46 -4.53 -13.01
C ALA A 155 -4.92 -4.34 -12.57
N SER A 156 -5.76 -4.00 -13.52
CA SER A 156 -7.21 -3.93 -13.33
C SER A 156 -7.88 -5.25 -13.66
#